data_6f73514a67a51e2bb35ff5f1ac8b3c8c
#
_entry.id   6f73514a67a51e2bb35ff5f1ac8b3c8c
#
_cell.length_a   1.000
_cell.length_b   1.000
_cell.length_c   1.000
_cell.angle_alpha   90.00
_cell.angle_beta   90.00
_cell.angle_gamma   90.00
#
_symmetry.space_group_name_H-M   'P 1'
#
loop_
_entity.id
_entity.type
_entity.pdbx_description
1 polymer ?
#
loop_
_entity_poly.entity_id
_entity_poly.type
_entity_poly.pdbx_seq_one_letter_code
_entity_poly.pdbx_strand_id
1 'polypeptide(L)'
;MRALLAAAVFILTPAAFADPAEDFAALIADYEAHEAARDVIRRGRRGDLEAASVWPDASFEAVAAHDRAMAGFLERLEAIDPDALPDDQAANYAVLAYQLESAAAIPASRAALTPFTNDSGFHTRPDFVALGTRLRTVEQAEAWIARIEALPEYFAQHRAWLERGLERRITQPRDILPGVADQIEAQIVAPEESTLFTPLAGLPDSIPDEERARLRAAALEAIETRALPALRELHAFFVEDYIPGARESLGARDLPGGAAYYRDLVRYH
;
A
#
# COMPACT_ATOMS: atom_id res chain seq x y z
N MET A 1 10.86 31.88 72.64
CA MET A 1 10.35 31.60 71.30
C MET A 1 11.38 30.71 70.58
N ARG A 2 11.11 29.44 70.44
CA ARG A 2 11.97 28.49 69.69
C ARG A 2 11.22 28.20 68.40
N ALA A 3 11.85 28.59 67.27
CA ALA A 3 11.36 28.30 65.96
C ALA A 3 11.75 26.87 65.57
N LEU A 4 10.79 26.00 65.30
CA LEU A 4 10.97 24.68 64.71
C LEU A 4 11.07 24.84 63.19
N LEU A 5 12.25 24.57 62.63
CA LEU A 5 12.42 24.36 61.19
C LEU A 5 11.95 22.95 60.83
N ALA A 6 10.85 22.86 60.08
CA ALA A 6 10.42 21.61 59.47
C ALA A 6 11.23 21.42 58.19
N ALA A 7 12.10 20.41 58.13
CA ALA A 7 12.78 19.98 56.92
C ALA A 7 11.81 19.14 56.08
N ALA A 8 11.36 19.65 54.92
CA ALA A 8 10.60 18.88 53.93
C ALA A 8 11.60 17.91 53.20
N VAL A 9 11.46 16.62 53.49
CA VAL A 9 12.12 15.56 52.71
C VAL A 9 11.36 15.39 51.43
N PHE A 10 11.90 15.89 50.33
CA PHE A 10 11.42 15.54 48.95
C PHE A 10 11.84 14.10 48.68
N ILE A 11 10.92 13.16 48.75
CA ILE A 11 11.10 11.81 48.24
C ILE A 11 11.01 11.95 46.73
N LEU A 12 12.14 11.99 46.02
CA LEU A 12 12.24 11.76 44.61
C LEU A 12 11.80 10.30 44.39
N THR A 13 10.54 10.10 43.96
CA THR A 13 10.11 8.84 43.35
C THR A 13 11.01 8.63 42.13
N PRO A 14 11.77 7.52 42.03
CA PRO A 14 12.47 7.21 40.78
C PRO A 14 11.42 7.13 39.67
N ALA A 15 11.67 7.84 38.58
CA ALA A 15 10.93 7.59 37.36
C ALA A 15 11.01 6.08 37.13
N ALA A 16 9.88 5.41 37.01
CA ALA A 16 9.84 4.02 36.64
C ALA A 16 10.61 3.95 35.30
N PHE A 17 11.77 3.32 35.29
CA PHE A 17 12.44 2.96 34.04
C PHE A 17 11.46 2.05 33.32
N ALA A 18 11.00 2.45 32.13
CA ALA A 18 10.19 1.59 31.29
C ALA A 18 10.96 0.28 31.08
N ASP A 19 10.26 -0.86 31.16
CA ASP A 19 10.86 -2.16 30.89
C ASP A 19 11.16 -2.25 29.40
N PRO A 20 12.42 -2.39 28.96
CA PRO A 20 12.74 -2.48 27.53
C PRO A 20 11.95 -3.57 26.78
N ALA A 21 11.63 -4.68 27.46
CA ALA A 21 10.83 -5.75 26.87
C ALA A 21 9.36 -5.34 26.68
N GLU A 22 8.78 -4.59 27.63
CA GLU A 22 7.42 -4.07 27.50
C GLU A 22 7.36 -2.99 26.40
N ASP A 23 8.32 -2.07 26.36
CA ASP A 23 8.41 -1.04 25.31
C ASP A 23 8.56 -1.64 23.92
N PHE A 24 9.39 -2.69 23.79
CA PHE A 24 9.57 -3.39 22.53
C PHE A 24 8.30 -4.14 22.10
N ALA A 25 7.62 -4.82 23.01
CA ALA A 25 6.36 -5.49 22.73
C ALA A 25 5.27 -4.50 22.29
N ALA A 26 5.19 -3.34 22.93
CA ALA A 26 4.27 -2.27 22.55
C ALA A 26 4.61 -1.70 21.15
N LEU A 27 5.88 -1.51 20.84
CA LEU A 27 6.33 -1.06 19.52
C LEU A 27 5.94 -2.04 18.42
N ILE A 28 6.16 -3.35 18.62
CA ILE A 28 5.75 -4.39 17.66
C ILE A 28 4.23 -4.33 17.43
N ALA A 29 3.45 -4.27 18.52
CA ALA A 29 1.99 -4.23 18.43
C ALA A 29 1.49 -3.00 17.62
N ASP A 30 2.08 -1.83 17.86
CA ASP A 30 1.75 -0.60 17.13
C ASP A 30 2.13 -0.67 15.65
N TYR A 31 3.32 -1.22 15.36
CA TYR A 31 3.77 -1.44 13.99
C TYR A 31 2.86 -2.42 13.22
N GLU A 32 2.55 -3.56 13.83
CA GLU A 32 1.64 -4.56 13.24
C GLU A 32 0.23 -3.99 13.02
N ALA A 33 -0.27 -3.21 13.98
CA ALA A 33 -1.58 -2.55 13.85
C ALA A 33 -1.58 -1.54 12.70
N HIS A 34 -0.51 -0.74 12.55
CA HIS A 34 -0.34 0.21 11.45
C HIS A 34 -0.34 -0.50 10.10
N GLU A 35 0.46 -1.55 9.94
CA GLU A 35 0.53 -2.34 8.70
C GLU A 35 -0.80 -3.05 8.39
N ALA A 36 -1.44 -3.63 9.40
CA ALA A 36 -2.73 -4.29 9.25
C ALA A 36 -3.85 -3.32 8.84
N ALA A 37 -3.85 -2.09 9.36
CA ALA A 37 -4.85 -1.08 9.02
C ALA A 37 -4.78 -0.69 7.53
N ARG A 38 -3.57 -0.67 6.95
CA ARG A 38 -3.33 -0.31 5.55
C ARG A 38 -3.64 -1.42 4.55
N ASP A 39 -3.58 -2.69 4.97
CA ASP A 39 -3.82 -3.83 4.09
C ASP A 39 -5.32 -4.10 3.93
N VAL A 40 -6.01 -3.17 3.24
CA VAL A 40 -7.45 -3.26 2.97
C VAL A 40 -7.81 -4.51 2.14
N ILE A 41 -6.88 -5.02 1.33
CA ILE A 41 -7.12 -6.23 0.54
C ILE A 41 -7.21 -7.45 1.46
N ARG A 42 -6.26 -7.62 2.40
CA ARG A 42 -6.26 -8.72 3.37
C ARG A 42 -7.43 -8.61 4.35
N ARG A 43 -7.73 -7.39 4.83
CA ARG A 43 -8.89 -7.13 5.70
C ARG A 43 -10.20 -7.52 5.01
N GLY A 44 -10.39 -7.08 3.75
CA GLY A 44 -11.57 -7.43 2.96
C GLY A 44 -11.72 -8.94 2.75
N ARG A 45 -10.62 -9.66 2.47
CA ARG A 45 -10.61 -11.13 2.36
C ARG A 45 -10.97 -11.84 3.67
N ARG A 46 -10.79 -11.19 4.82
CA ARG A 46 -11.17 -11.70 6.15
C ARG A 46 -12.59 -11.33 6.57
N GLY A 47 -13.35 -10.63 5.70
CA GLY A 47 -14.76 -10.32 5.92
C GLY A 47 -15.04 -8.89 6.37
N ASP A 48 -14.05 -8.01 6.41
CA ASP A 48 -14.25 -6.58 6.64
C ASP A 48 -14.84 -5.96 5.35
N LEU A 49 -16.15 -5.68 5.37
CA LEU A 49 -16.88 -5.18 4.20
C LEU A 49 -16.46 -3.76 3.80
N GLU A 50 -16.11 -2.92 4.77
CA GLU A 50 -15.60 -1.57 4.49
C GLU A 50 -14.27 -1.66 3.74
N ALA A 51 -13.33 -2.46 4.25
CA ALA A 51 -12.08 -2.72 3.58
C ALA A 51 -12.26 -3.43 2.23
N ALA A 52 -13.31 -4.25 2.07
CA ALA A 52 -13.64 -4.93 0.81
C ALA A 52 -14.18 -3.99 -0.27
N SER A 53 -14.65 -2.79 0.08
CA SER A 53 -15.22 -1.81 -0.85
C SER A 53 -14.23 -0.78 -1.40
N VAL A 54 -12.99 -0.75 -0.91
CA VAL A 54 -11.99 0.28 -1.26
C VAL A 54 -10.69 -0.33 -1.77
N TRP A 55 -9.92 0.46 -2.51
CA TRP A 55 -8.53 0.18 -2.86
C TRP A 55 -7.57 0.78 -1.81
N PRO A 56 -6.31 0.29 -1.74
CA PRO A 56 -5.30 0.95 -0.92
C PRO A 56 -5.16 2.42 -1.30
N ASP A 57 -5.16 3.31 -0.30
CA ASP A 57 -4.98 4.75 -0.53
C ASP A 57 -3.51 5.03 -0.90
N ALA A 58 -3.29 5.45 -2.14
CA ALA A 58 -2.00 5.84 -2.69
C ALA A 58 -1.87 7.37 -2.81
N SER A 59 -2.73 8.16 -2.18
CA SER A 59 -2.61 9.61 -2.17
C SER A 59 -1.25 10.07 -1.60
N PHE A 60 -0.82 11.26 -2.00
CA PHE A 60 0.42 11.85 -1.45
C PHE A 60 0.39 11.97 0.07
N GLU A 61 -0.79 12.26 0.63
CA GLU A 61 -0.98 12.39 2.07
C GLU A 61 -0.82 11.04 2.79
N ALA A 62 -1.50 10.01 2.30
CA ALA A 62 -1.44 8.67 2.89
C ALA A 62 -0.03 8.06 2.82
N VAL A 63 0.67 8.24 1.68
CA VAL A 63 2.05 7.77 1.53
C VAL A 63 3.00 8.56 2.43
N ALA A 64 2.87 9.89 2.52
CA ALA A 64 3.69 10.69 3.42
C ALA A 64 3.39 10.40 4.91
N ALA A 65 2.15 10.10 5.26
CA ALA A 65 1.79 9.66 6.62
C ALA A 65 2.44 8.33 6.97
N HIS A 66 2.49 7.40 6.03
CA HIS A 66 3.21 6.14 6.21
C HIS A 66 4.71 6.35 6.41
N ASP A 67 5.36 7.15 5.56
CA ASP A 67 6.80 7.44 5.71
C ASP A 67 7.10 8.05 7.09
N ARG A 68 6.24 8.96 7.58
CA ARG A 68 6.39 9.52 8.94
C ARG A 68 6.19 8.47 10.04
N ALA A 69 5.23 7.56 9.87
CA ALA A 69 5.01 6.48 10.83
C ALA A 69 6.22 5.54 10.91
N MET A 70 6.79 5.16 9.75
CA MET A 70 8.00 4.32 9.70
C MET A 70 9.18 5.00 10.40
N ALA A 71 9.40 6.31 10.16
CA ALA A 71 10.44 7.07 10.84
C ALA A 71 10.22 7.11 12.36
N GLY A 72 8.98 7.33 12.82
CA GLY A 72 8.64 7.33 14.23
C GLY A 72 8.82 5.95 14.89
N PHE A 73 8.53 4.85 14.20
CA PHE A 73 8.81 3.50 14.69
C PHE A 73 10.31 3.24 14.79
N LEU A 74 11.11 3.70 13.82
CA LEU A 74 12.57 3.58 13.87
C LEU A 74 13.15 4.34 15.05
N GLU A 75 12.74 5.59 15.27
CA GLU A 75 13.18 6.38 16.43
C GLU A 75 12.86 5.69 17.77
N ARG A 76 11.66 5.09 17.88
CA ARG A 76 11.28 4.32 19.07
C ARG A 76 12.12 3.06 19.25
N LEU A 77 12.45 2.36 18.17
CA LEU A 77 13.29 1.17 18.20
C LEU A 77 14.71 1.51 18.61
N GLU A 78 15.30 2.58 18.07
CA GLU A 78 16.64 3.05 18.40
C GLU A 78 16.79 3.50 19.86
N ALA A 79 15.69 3.87 20.52
CA ALA A 79 15.66 4.21 21.93
C ALA A 79 15.70 2.98 22.86
N ILE A 80 15.50 1.77 22.33
CA ILE A 80 15.52 0.51 23.08
C ILE A 80 16.93 -0.09 22.98
N ASP A 81 17.57 -0.32 24.15
CA ASP A 81 18.84 -1.04 24.20
C ASP A 81 18.62 -2.53 23.86
N PRO A 82 19.14 -3.02 22.73
CA PRO A 82 18.96 -4.42 22.34
C PRO A 82 19.61 -5.41 23.31
N ASP A 83 20.67 -5.01 24.00
CA ASP A 83 21.37 -5.86 24.98
C ASP A 83 20.58 -6.01 26.30
N ALA A 84 19.59 -5.16 26.53
CA ALA A 84 18.68 -5.26 27.66
C ALA A 84 17.43 -6.14 27.36
N LEU A 85 17.25 -6.59 26.11
CA LEU A 85 16.14 -7.46 25.74
C LEU A 85 16.45 -8.93 26.08
N PRO A 86 15.41 -9.74 26.38
CA PRO A 86 15.56 -11.19 26.47
C PRO A 86 16.09 -11.81 25.17
N ASP A 87 16.88 -12.88 25.29
CA ASP A 87 17.53 -13.55 24.14
C ASP A 87 16.54 -13.97 23.04
N ASP A 88 15.31 -14.37 23.40
CA ASP A 88 14.26 -14.76 22.47
C ASP A 88 13.66 -13.58 21.69
N GLN A 89 13.90 -12.34 22.13
CA GLN A 89 13.47 -11.13 21.44
C GLN A 89 14.55 -10.53 20.52
N ALA A 90 15.80 -10.92 20.66
CA ALA A 90 16.91 -10.38 19.87
C ALA A 90 16.70 -10.56 18.36
N ALA A 91 16.16 -11.72 17.92
CA ALA A 91 15.86 -11.97 16.52
C ALA A 91 14.71 -11.07 16.00
N ASN A 92 13.68 -10.85 16.81
CA ASN A 92 12.55 -9.99 16.45
C ASN A 92 13.01 -8.52 16.34
N TYR A 93 13.88 -8.07 17.27
CA TYR A 93 14.49 -6.75 17.20
C TYR A 93 15.27 -6.56 15.90
N ALA A 94 16.13 -7.51 15.55
CA ALA A 94 16.95 -7.44 14.34
C ALA A 94 16.09 -7.41 13.06
N VAL A 95 15.00 -8.19 13.02
CA VAL A 95 14.05 -8.20 11.90
C VAL A 95 13.32 -6.86 11.77
N LEU A 96 12.81 -6.33 12.88
CA LEU A 96 12.12 -5.04 12.90
C LEU A 96 13.08 -3.89 12.53
N ALA A 97 14.31 -3.90 13.05
CA ALA A 97 15.35 -2.94 12.71
C ALA A 97 15.62 -2.94 11.19
N TYR A 98 15.83 -4.12 10.61
CA TYR A 98 16.03 -4.28 9.18
C TYR A 98 14.86 -3.72 8.35
N GLN A 99 13.61 -3.98 8.75
CA GLN A 99 12.43 -3.48 8.06
C GLN A 99 12.32 -1.95 8.14
N LEU A 100 12.51 -1.38 9.32
CA LEU A 100 12.40 0.06 9.54
C LEU A 100 13.57 0.84 8.91
N GLU A 101 14.79 0.33 9.00
CA GLU A 101 15.96 0.89 8.30
C GLU A 101 15.78 0.85 6.78
N SER A 102 15.24 -0.26 6.24
CA SER A 102 14.92 -0.38 4.82
C SER A 102 13.87 0.66 4.40
N ALA A 103 12.82 0.84 5.21
CA ALA A 103 11.79 1.84 4.94
C ALA A 103 12.33 3.28 5.02
N ALA A 104 13.28 3.56 5.92
CA ALA A 104 13.95 4.84 6.01
C ALA A 104 14.87 5.11 4.80
N ALA A 105 15.60 4.09 4.34
CA ALA A 105 16.50 4.20 3.19
C ALA A 105 15.74 4.30 1.85
N ILE A 106 14.63 3.58 1.72
CA ILE A 106 13.78 3.52 0.53
C ILE A 106 12.33 3.81 0.94
N PRO A 107 11.99 5.09 1.22
CA PRO A 107 10.66 5.44 1.67
C PRO A 107 9.59 5.13 0.62
N ALA A 108 8.36 4.86 1.08
CA ALA A 108 7.23 4.54 0.22
C ALA A 108 6.97 5.65 -0.83
N SER A 109 7.21 6.92 -0.48
CA SER A 109 7.14 8.05 -1.40
C SER A 109 8.17 7.99 -2.54
N ARG A 110 9.31 7.33 -2.34
CA ARG A 110 10.29 7.07 -3.40
C ARG A 110 9.84 5.92 -4.29
N ALA A 111 9.35 4.83 -3.69
CA ALA A 111 8.85 3.66 -4.40
C ALA A 111 7.59 4.01 -5.23
N ALA A 112 6.72 4.89 -4.73
CA ALA A 112 5.51 5.33 -5.40
C ALA A 112 5.75 6.08 -6.73
N LEU A 113 6.96 6.62 -6.96
CA LEU A 113 7.31 7.24 -8.25
C LEU A 113 7.42 6.25 -9.41
N THR A 114 7.63 4.95 -9.10
CA THR A 114 7.74 3.86 -10.08
C THR A 114 7.02 2.61 -9.57
N PRO A 115 5.67 2.66 -9.35
CA PRO A 115 4.91 1.67 -8.58
C PRO A 115 4.59 0.41 -9.40
N PHE A 116 5.44 0.03 -10.33
CA PHE A 116 5.26 -1.13 -11.23
C PHE A 116 6.58 -1.61 -11.81
N THR A 117 6.56 -2.85 -12.27
CA THR A 117 7.61 -3.50 -13.07
C THR A 117 7.09 -3.73 -14.49
N ASN A 118 7.82 -4.47 -15.32
CA ASN A 118 7.39 -4.82 -16.68
C ASN A 118 6.22 -5.81 -16.75
N ASP A 119 5.90 -6.49 -15.65
CA ASP A 119 4.92 -7.58 -15.60
C ASP A 119 3.84 -7.41 -14.52
N SER A 120 4.03 -6.50 -13.58
CA SER A 120 3.12 -6.34 -12.45
C SER A 120 3.19 -4.95 -11.83
N GLY A 121 2.13 -4.57 -11.12
CA GLY A 121 2.07 -3.30 -10.42
C GLY A 121 0.62 -2.87 -10.12
N PHE A 122 0.44 -1.59 -9.94
CA PHE A 122 -0.88 -1.03 -9.66
C PHE A 122 -1.89 -1.29 -10.79
N HIS A 123 -1.45 -1.34 -12.05
CA HIS A 123 -2.27 -1.55 -13.24
C HIS A 123 -2.81 -2.97 -13.37
N THR A 124 -2.10 -3.99 -12.86
CA THR A 124 -2.53 -5.39 -12.87
C THR A 124 -3.15 -5.85 -11.55
N ARG A 125 -2.97 -5.07 -10.47
CA ARG A 125 -3.49 -5.42 -9.15
C ARG A 125 -5.00 -5.67 -9.11
N PRO A 126 -5.86 -4.88 -9.80
CA PRO A 126 -7.30 -5.13 -9.82
C PRO A 126 -7.66 -6.53 -10.30
N ASP A 127 -7.03 -7.01 -11.36
CA ASP A 127 -7.25 -8.36 -11.89
C ASP A 127 -6.82 -9.45 -10.91
N PHE A 128 -5.64 -9.31 -10.29
CA PHE A 128 -5.17 -10.27 -9.26
C PHE A 128 -6.11 -10.32 -8.06
N VAL A 129 -6.66 -9.18 -7.65
CA VAL A 129 -7.63 -9.12 -6.55
C VAL A 129 -8.93 -9.80 -6.97
N ALA A 130 -9.44 -9.53 -8.18
CA ALA A 130 -10.65 -10.15 -8.73
C ALA A 130 -10.53 -11.67 -8.79
N LEU A 131 -9.46 -12.20 -9.37
CA LEU A 131 -9.21 -13.65 -9.47
C LEU A 131 -9.13 -14.34 -8.11
N GLY A 132 -8.64 -13.64 -7.09
CA GLY A 132 -8.56 -14.13 -5.72
C GLY A 132 -9.83 -13.92 -4.87
N THR A 133 -10.85 -13.24 -5.40
CA THR A 133 -12.07 -12.89 -4.67
C THR A 133 -13.14 -13.97 -4.83
N ARG A 134 -13.82 -14.31 -3.71
CA ARG A 134 -14.96 -15.23 -3.66
C ARG A 134 -16.07 -14.58 -2.88
N LEU A 135 -17.21 -14.35 -3.54
CA LEU A 135 -18.38 -13.70 -2.98
C LEU A 135 -19.39 -14.76 -2.53
N ARG A 136 -19.86 -14.67 -1.30
CA ARG A 136 -20.77 -15.64 -0.70
C ARG A 136 -22.09 -15.03 -0.24
N THR A 137 -22.13 -13.70 -0.06
CA THR A 137 -23.31 -12.95 0.39
C THR A 137 -23.56 -11.76 -0.50
N VAL A 138 -24.77 -11.19 -0.41
CA VAL A 138 -25.17 -9.97 -1.12
C VAL A 138 -24.26 -8.80 -0.73
N GLU A 139 -23.98 -8.63 0.57
CA GLU A 139 -23.15 -7.54 1.08
C GLU A 139 -21.71 -7.61 0.57
N GLN A 140 -21.16 -8.82 0.43
CA GLN A 140 -19.83 -9.00 -0.17
C GLN A 140 -19.82 -8.64 -1.66
N ALA A 141 -20.90 -8.96 -2.38
CA ALA A 141 -21.03 -8.60 -3.79
C ALA A 141 -21.19 -7.08 -3.96
N GLU A 142 -21.98 -6.42 -3.11
CA GLU A 142 -22.12 -4.97 -3.10
C GLU A 142 -20.80 -4.27 -2.76
N ALA A 143 -20.05 -4.76 -1.76
CA ALA A 143 -18.72 -4.24 -1.44
C ALA A 143 -17.74 -4.40 -2.63
N TRP A 144 -17.81 -5.50 -3.37
CA TRP A 144 -16.99 -5.68 -4.57
C TRP A 144 -17.36 -4.71 -5.69
N ILE A 145 -18.68 -4.46 -5.91
CA ILE A 145 -19.17 -3.48 -6.88
C ILE A 145 -18.66 -2.07 -6.51
N ALA A 146 -18.80 -1.68 -5.25
CA ALA A 146 -18.26 -0.41 -4.75
C ALA A 146 -16.75 -0.29 -4.96
N ARG A 147 -15.99 -1.39 -4.80
CA ARG A 147 -14.56 -1.43 -5.11
C ARG A 147 -14.29 -1.20 -6.61
N ILE A 148 -15.10 -1.74 -7.52
CA ILE A 148 -15.00 -1.47 -8.96
C ILE A 148 -15.26 0.02 -9.23
N GLU A 149 -16.28 0.59 -8.60
CA GLU A 149 -16.62 2.02 -8.73
C GLU A 149 -15.51 2.95 -8.25
N ALA A 150 -14.66 2.50 -7.31
CA ALA A 150 -13.53 3.25 -6.77
C ALA A 150 -12.24 3.18 -7.65
N LEU A 151 -12.22 2.42 -8.75
CA LEU A 151 -11.04 2.29 -9.62
C LEU A 151 -10.55 3.61 -10.23
N PRO A 152 -11.43 4.55 -10.65
CA PRO A 152 -10.96 5.83 -11.18
C PRO A 152 -10.06 6.59 -10.20
N GLU A 153 -10.45 6.67 -8.94
CA GLU A 153 -9.66 7.34 -7.91
C GLU A 153 -8.33 6.60 -7.65
N TYR A 154 -8.36 5.27 -7.57
CA TYR A 154 -7.16 4.45 -7.41
C TYR A 154 -6.14 4.69 -8.53
N PHE A 155 -6.58 4.70 -9.79
CA PHE A 155 -5.68 4.97 -10.91
C PHE A 155 -5.22 6.44 -10.95
N ALA A 156 -6.10 7.39 -10.61
CA ALA A 156 -5.74 8.81 -10.55
C ALA A 156 -4.64 9.08 -9.52
N GLN A 157 -4.70 8.46 -8.33
CA GLN A 157 -3.66 8.58 -7.32
C GLN A 157 -2.30 8.04 -7.81
N HIS A 158 -2.27 6.88 -8.45
CA HIS A 158 -1.05 6.33 -9.03
C HIS A 158 -0.52 7.18 -10.20
N ARG A 159 -1.41 7.67 -11.07
CA ARG A 159 -1.05 8.58 -12.14
C ARG A 159 -0.36 9.84 -11.60
N ALA A 160 -0.89 10.45 -10.54
CA ALA A 160 -0.28 11.62 -9.92
C ALA A 160 1.16 11.38 -9.44
N TRP A 161 1.46 10.18 -8.95
CA TRP A 161 2.84 9.77 -8.62
C TRP A 161 3.72 9.63 -9.85
N LEU A 162 3.20 9.06 -10.95
CA LEU A 162 3.92 8.92 -12.21
C LEU A 162 4.22 10.28 -12.84
N GLU A 163 3.28 11.22 -12.82
CA GLU A 163 3.47 12.62 -13.26
C GLU A 163 4.58 13.29 -12.44
N ARG A 164 4.57 13.13 -11.11
CA ARG A 164 5.66 13.60 -10.24
C ARG A 164 6.98 12.88 -10.55
N GLY A 165 6.94 11.62 -10.95
CA GLY A 165 8.10 10.86 -11.41
C GLY A 165 8.71 11.49 -12.67
N LEU A 166 7.91 11.84 -13.65
CA LEU A 166 8.32 12.57 -14.86
C LEU A 166 8.98 13.89 -14.52
N GLU A 167 8.34 14.73 -13.69
CA GLU A 167 8.88 16.01 -13.24
C GLU A 167 10.25 15.87 -12.57
N ARG A 168 10.44 14.82 -11.77
CA ARG A 168 11.68 14.52 -11.04
C ARG A 168 12.69 13.72 -11.84
N ARG A 169 12.36 13.30 -13.05
CA ARG A 169 13.17 12.38 -13.90
C ARG A 169 13.43 11.06 -13.23
N ILE A 170 12.46 10.55 -12.47
CA ILE A 170 12.46 9.27 -11.79
C ILE A 170 11.37 8.42 -12.40
N THR A 171 11.71 7.70 -13.47
CA THR A 171 10.79 6.85 -14.23
C THR A 171 11.36 5.46 -14.40
N GLN A 172 10.53 4.52 -14.79
CA GLN A 172 11.01 3.25 -15.35
C GLN A 172 11.72 3.51 -16.70
N PRO A 173 12.60 2.59 -17.14
CA PRO A 173 13.21 2.66 -18.48
C PRO A 173 12.15 2.57 -19.57
N ARG A 174 12.31 3.38 -20.63
CA ARG A 174 11.37 3.38 -21.77
C ARG A 174 11.17 2.02 -22.41
N ASP A 175 12.22 1.22 -22.45
CA ASP A 175 12.23 -0.09 -23.15
C ASP A 175 11.23 -1.11 -22.59
N ILE A 176 10.84 -0.98 -21.30
CA ILE A 176 9.86 -1.90 -20.70
C ILE A 176 8.40 -1.41 -20.81
N LEU A 177 8.20 -0.15 -21.13
CA LEU A 177 6.90 0.52 -21.03
C LEU A 177 5.88 0.12 -22.12
N PRO A 178 6.28 -0.21 -23.37
CA PRO A 178 5.32 -0.70 -24.36
C PRO A 178 4.55 -1.93 -23.85
N GLY A 179 5.21 -2.90 -23.23
CA GLY A 179 4.56 -4.08 -22.66
C GLY A 179 3.61 -3.74 -21.49
N VAL A 180 3.87 -2.67 -20.74
CA VAL A 180 2.95 -2.19 -19.70
C VAL A 180 1.72 -1.54 -20.31
N ALA A 181 1.88 -0.73 -21.36
CA ALA A 181 0.75 -0.16 -22.11
C ALA A 181 -0.13 -1.26 -22.72
N ASP A 182 0.49 -2.28 -23.34
CA ASP A 182 -0.22 -3.45 -23.89
C ASP A 182 -1.02 -4.20 -22.80
N GLN A 183 -0.48 -4.34 -21.59
CA GLN A 183 -1.20 -4.96 -20.46
C GLN A 183 -2.39 -4.13 -19.99
N ILE A 184 -2.31 -2.81 -20.04
CA ILE A 184 -3.45 -1.93 -19.72
C ILE A 184 -4.49 -2.03 -20.83
N GLU A 185 -4.09 -2.00 -22.10
CA GLU A 185 -4.98 -2.12 -23.24
C GLU A 185 -5.74 -3.45 -23.23
N ALA A 186 -5.08 -4.55 -22.90
CA ALA A 186 -5.67 -5.89 -22.82
C ALA A 186 -6.78 -6.02 -21.77
N GLN A 187 -6.88 -5.10 -20.80
CA GLN A 187 -7.97 -5.05 -19.84
C GLN A 187 -9.19 -4.27 -20.36
N ILE A 188 -9.08 -3.55 -21.50
CA ILE A 188 -10.16 -2.77 -22.11
C ILE A 188 -10.97 -3.70 -23.03
N VAL A 189 -11.79 -4.52 -22.43
CA VAL A 189 -12.65 -5.52 -23.08
C VAL A 189 -14.13 -5.26 -22.78
N ALA A 190 -15.05 -6.03 -23.37
CA ALA A 190 -16.47 -5.95 -23.01
C ALA A 190 -16.64 -6.23 -21.50
N PRO A 191 -17.62 -5.58 -20.81
CA PRO A 191 -17.80 -5.75 -19.37
C PRO A 191 -17.92 -7.21 -18.91
N GLU A 192 -18.58 -8.05 -19.69
CA GLU A 192 -18.77 -9.48 -19.43
C GLU A 192 -17.46 -10.29 -19.51
N GLU A 193 -16.50 -9.82 -20.29
CA GLU A 193 -15.19 -10.45 -20.51
C GLU A 193 -14.16 -9.94 -19.50
N SER A 194 -14.48 -8.86 -18.78
CA SER A 194 -13.57 -8.27 -17.79
C SER A 194 -13.31 -9.23 -16.62
N THR A 195 -12.04 -9.34 -16.23
CA THR A 195 -11.63 -10.09 -15.02
C THR A 195 -12.35 -9.58 -13.78
N LEU A 196 -12.70 -8.30 -13.73
CA LEU A 196 -13.45 -7.68 -12.62
C LEU A 196 -14.86 -8.27 -12.46
N PHE A 197 -15.46 -8.83 -13.52
CA PHE A 197 -16.76 -9.47 -13.46
C PHE A 197 -16.70 -10.91 -12.92
N THR A 198 -15.55 -11.56 -12.93
CA THR A 198 -15.38 -12.96 -12.52
C THR A 198 -16.00 -13.30 -11.16
N PRO A 199 -15.83 -12.50 -10.09
CA PRO A 199 -16.44 -12.79 -8.79
C PRO A 199 -17.98 -12.83 -8.83
N LEU A 200 -18.60 -11.99 -9.67
CA LEU A 200 -20.08 -11.89 -9.84
C LEU A 200 -20.62 -13.05 -10.69
N ALA A 201 -19.86 -13.52 -11.65
CA ALA A 201 -20.24 -14.70 -12.45
C ALA A 201 -20.38 -15.95 -11.57
N GLY A 202 -19.55 -16.06 -10.51
CA GLY A 202 -19.49 -17.19 -9.57
C GLY A 202 -20.35 -17.05 -8.32
N LEU A 203 -21.37 -16.18 -8.29
CA LEU A 203 -22.27 -16.05 -7.14
C LEU A 203 -22.99 -17.36 -6.82
N PRO A 204 -23.06 -17.76 -5.51
CA PRO A 204 -23.62 -19.05 -5.11
C PRO A 204 -25.16 -19.07 -5.20
N ASP A 205 -25.75 -20.27 -5.34
CA ASP A 205 -27.20 -20.48 -5.41
C ASP A 205 -27.94 -20.13 -4.11
N SER A 206 -27.23 -19.96 -3.00
CA SER A 206 -27.80 -19.44 -1.75
C SER A 206 -28.28 -18.00 -1.83
N ILE A 207 -27.83 -17.23 -2.84
CA ILE A 207 -28.34 -15.90 -3.16
C ILE A 207 -29.51 -16.05 -4.15
N PRO A 208 -30.70 -15.47 -3.87
CA PRO A 208 -31.85 -15.56 -4.76
C PRO A 208 -31.55 -15.11 -6.20
N ASP A 209 -32.18 -15.72 -7.19
CA ASP A 209 -31.94 -15.45 -8.62
C ASP A 209 -32.12 -13.98 -8.99
N GLU A 210 -33.12 -13.32 -8.42
CA GLU A 210 -33.40 -11.90 -8.64
C GLU A 210 -32.24 -11.02 -8.14
N GLU A 211 -31.72 -11.34 -6.94
CA GLU A 211 -30.58 -10.62 -6.38
C GLU A 211 -29.30 -10.90 -7.17
N ARG A 212 -29.05 -12.14 -7.61
CA ARG A 212 -27.93 -12.45 -8.49
C ARG A 212 -27.99 -11.66 -9.80
N ALA A 213 -29.18 -11.56 -10.38
CA ALA A 213 -29.38 -10.79 -11.61
C ALA A 213 -29.13 -9.30 -11.38
N ARG A 214 -29.67 -8.73 -10.29
CA ARG A 214 -29.44 -7.33 -9.90
C ARG A 214 -27.96 -7.02 -9.71
N LEU A 215 -27.25 -7.86 -8.94
CA LEU A 215 -25.83 -7.67 -8.62
C LEU A 215 -24.95 -7.76 -9.89
N ARG A 216 -25.25 -8.71 -10.79
CA ARG A 216 -24.53 -8.83 -12.06
C ARG A 216 -24.75 -7.60 -12.94
N ALA A 217 -25.99 -7.12 -13.05
CA ALA A 217 -26.28 -5.92 -13.81
C ALA A 217 -25.55 -4.68 -13.26
N ALA A 218 -25.57 -4.49 -11.94
CA ALA A 218 -24.86 -3.39 -11.29
C ALA A 218 -23.33 -3.48 -11.49
N ALA A 219 -22.75 -4.68 -11.44
CA ALA A 219 -21.34 -4.87 -11.71
C ALA A 219 -20.94 -4.56 -13.15
N LEU A 220 -21.74 -4.99 -14.14
CA LEU A 220 -21.51 -4.68 -15.55
C LEU A 220 -21.60 -3.16 -15.79
N GLU A 221 -22.58 -2.49 -15.19
CA GLU A 221 -22.70 -1.03 -15.25
C GLU A 221 -21.49 -0.33 -14.62
N ALA A 222 -21.03 -0.77 -13.44
CA ALA A 222 -19.85 -0.21 -12.78
C ALA A 222 -18.57 -0.42 -13.63
N ILE A 223 -18.41 -1.57 -14.26
CA ILE A 223 -17.30 -1.83 -15.18
C ILE A 223 -17.38 -0.90 -16.38
N GLU A 224 -18.53 -0.81 -17.04
CA GLU A 224 -18.71 -0.01 -18.25
C GLU A 224 -18.52 1.48 -17.99
N THR A 225 -19.12 1.99 -16.90
CA THR A 225 -19.20 3.44 -16.63
C THR A 225 -18.06 3.98 -15.79
N ARG A 226 -17.33 3.13 -15.05
CA ARG A 226 -16.27 3.55 -14.14
C ARG A 226 -14.91 2.92 -14.49
N ALA A 227 -14.81 1.59 -14.55
CA ALA A 227 -13.53 0.92 -14.72
C ALA A 227 -12.96 1.12 -16.14
N LEU A 228 -13.75 0.89 -17.19
CA LEU A 228 -13.30 1.01 -18.58
C LEU A 228 -12.89 2.45 -18.96
N PRO A 229 -13.62 3.51 -18.61
CA PRO A 229 -13.13 4.88 -18.81
C PRO A 229 -11.80 5.14 -18.12
N ALA A 230 -11.64 4.73 -16.85
CA ALA A 230 -10.42 4.92 -16.11
C ALA A 230 -9.21 4.16 -16.70
N LEU A 231 -9.42 2.94 -17.21
CA LEU A 231 -8.40 2.18 -17.94
C LEU A 231 -8.01 2.86 -19.26
N ARG A 232 -8.97 3.41 -20.00
CA ARG A 232 -8.68 4.17 -21.25
C ARG A 232 -7.87 5.44 -20.95
N GLU A 233 -8.23 6.18 -19.90
CA GLU A 233 -7.50 7.36 -19.47
C GLU A 233 -6.06 6.99 -19.02
N LEU A 234 -5.91 5.89 -18.28
CA LEU A 234 -4.59 5.40 -17.86
C LEU A 234 -3.74 4.99 -19.07
N HIS A 235 -4.33 4.26 -20.03
CA HIS A 235 -3.65 3.85 -21.27
C HIS A 235 -3.21 5.07 -22.09
N ALA A 236 -4.10 6.05 -22.31
CA ALA A 236 -3.77 7.29 -23.01
C ALA A 236 -2.61 8.02 -22.33
N PHE A 237 -2.64 8.17 -21.00
CA PHE A 237 -1.54 8.77 -20.24
C PHE A 237 -0.21 8.01 -20.45
N PHE A 238 -0.23 6.68 -20.46
CA PHE A 238 1.00 5.91 -20.71
C PHE A 238 1.55 6.17 -22.11
N VAL A 239 0.70 6.15 -23.14
CA VAL A 239 1.11 6.28 -24.55
C VAL A 239 1.51 7.71 -24.89
N GLU A 240 0.75 8.70 -24.41
CA GLU A 240 0.89 10.09 -24.84
C GLU A 240 1.88 10.89 -23.98
N ASP A 241 2.00 10.56 -22.68
CA ASP A 241 2.78 11.35 -21.72
C ASP A 241 3.95 10.55 -21.12
N TYR A 242 3.64 9.38 -20.50
CA TYR A 242 4.63 8.68 -19.67
C TYR A 242 5.74 8.03 -20.49
N ILE A 243 5.42 7.28 -21.54
CA ILE A 243 6.41 6.64 -22.42
C ILE A 243 7.32 7.68 -23.11
N PRO A 244 6.78 8.75 -23.74
CA PRO A 244 7.63 9.77 -24.33
C PRO A 244 8.55 10.49 -23.34
N GLY A 245 8.06 10.73 -22.11
CA GLY A 245 8.79 11.40 -21.03
C GLY A 245 9.74 10.50 -20.24
N ALA A 246 9.68 9.18 -20.44
CA ALA A 246 10.46 8.23 -19.67
C ALA A 246 11.96 8.23 -20.09
N ARG A 247 12.81 7.83 -19.13
CA ARG A 247 14.26 7.74 -19.34
C ARG A 247 14.61 6.64 -20.36
N GLU A 248 15.67 6.88 -21.12
CA GLU A 248 16.22 5.90 -22.09
C GLU A 248 17.24 4.96 -21.43
N SER A 249 17.92 5.44 -20.37
CA SER A 249 18.93 4.63 -19.67
C SER A 249 18.31 3.50 -18.86
N LEU A 250 18.92 2.32 -18.87
CA LEU A 250 18.46 1.15 -18.11
C LEU A 250 18.91 1.17 -16.64
N GLY A 251 20.08 1.74 -16.38
CA GLY A 251 20.73 1.68 -15.07
C GLY A 251 20.00 2.50 -14.00
N ALA A 252 19.71 1.92 -12.85
CA ALA A 252 19.15 2.65 -11.72
C ALA A 252 20.10 3.77 -11.20
N ARG A 253 21.41 3.61 -11.40
CA ARG A 253 22.42 4.61 -11.03
C ARG A 253 22.30 5.93 -11.80
N ASP A 254 21.62 5.92 -12.96
CA ASP A 254 21.44 7.08 -13.83
C ASP A 254 20.27 7.98 -13.36
N LEU A 255 19.47 7.47 -12.41
CA LEU A 255 18.42 8.24 -11.77
C LEU A 255 19.01 9.34 -10.85
N PRO A 256 18.31 10.46 -10.61
CA PRO A 256 18.66 11.38 -9.55
C PRO A 256 18.82 10.65 -8.20
N GLY A 257 20.03 10.76 -7.60
CA GLY A 257 20.38 9.99 -6.40
C GLY A 257 20.53 8.47 -6.61
N GLY A 258 20.56 8.01 -7.85
CA GLY A 258 20.44 6.60 -8.24
C GLY A 258 21.55 5.70 -7.70
N ALA A 259 22.78 6.19 -7.55
CA ALA A 259 23.89 5.39 -7.00
C ALA A 259 23.66 5.04 -5.52
N ALA A 260 23.12 5.98 -4.71
CA ALA A 260 22.75 5.72 -3.32
C ALA A 260 21.52 4.79 -3.27
N TYR A 261 20.49 5.11 -4.03
CA TYR A 261 19.28 4.28 -4.13
C TYR A 261 19.59 2.82 -4.52
N TYR A 262 20.45 2.60 -5.52
CA TYR A 262 20.83 1.25 -5.95
C TYR A 262 21.61 0.49 -4.86
N ARG A 263 22.50 1.18 -4.15
CA ARG A 263 23.23 0.59 -3.02
C ARG A 263 22.27 0.15 -1.91
N ASP A 264 21.27 0.98 -1.61
CA ASP A 264 20.27 0.68 -0.59
C ASP A 264 19.37 -0.48 -1.04
N LEU A 265 18.97 -0.55 -2.33
CA LEU A 265 18.30 -1.72 -2.89
C LEU A 265 19.12 -3.00 -2.70
N VAL A 266 20.42 -2.98 -3.01
CA VAL A 266 21.30 -4.16 -2.86
C VAL A 266 21.47 -4.54 -1.38
N ARG A 267 21.45 -3.56 -0.46
CA ARG A 267 21.56 -3.83 0.98
C ARG A 267 20.32 -4.47 1.55
N TYR A 268 19.12 -4.10 1.05
CA TYR A 268 17.83 -4.47 1.65
C TYR A 268 16.98 -5.43 0.79
N HIS A 269 17.54 -6.03 -0.24
CA HIS A 269 16.95 -7.09 -1.07
C HIS A 269 17.92 -8.27 -1.25
#